data_53499266f6efb7801809f0fa3f895800
#
_entry.id   53499266f6efb7801809f0fa3f895800
#
_cell.length_a   1.000
_cell.length_b   1.000
_cell.length_c   1.000
_cell.angle_alpha   90.00
_cell.angle_beta   90.00
_cell.angle_gamma   90.00
#
_symmetry.space_group_name_H-M   'P 1'
#
loop_
_entity.id
_entity.type
_entity.pdbx_description
1 polymer ?
#
loop_
_entity_poly.entity_id
_entity_poly.type
_entity_poly.pdbx_seq_one_letter_code
_entity_poly.pdbx_strand_id
1 'polypeptide(L)'
;FKVALSISGVALEQLEIHAPAVIDLLHQLNDTGCCEFLCEPYSHGLSSLANEDCFREEVLRQRDKMKQMFGKEPKVFRNSSLIYSDEIGGMVASMGFKGMLTEGAKHILGWKSPHYVYHCNQAPSLKLLLRDFKLSDDISLRFSNSDWAEYPLFADKYINWIDALPQEEQVINIFMELSALGMAQPLSSNILEFMKALPECAKAKGITFSTPTEIVTKLKSVSQLDVAYPMSWVDEERAVSYTHLTLPTKRI
;
A
#
# COMPACT_ATOMS: atom_id res chain seq x y z
N PHE A 1 -12.20 -8.74 9.53
CA PHE A 1 -11.03 -7.97 9.12
C PHE A 1 -10.65 -8.32 7.70
N LYS A 2 -10.63 -7.33 6.81
CA LYS A 2 -10.25 -7.51 5.40
C LYS A 2 -8.89 -6.89 5.16
N VAL A 3 -8.07 -7.57 4.36
CA VAL A 3 -6.71 -7.12 4.00
C VAL A 3 -6.46 -7.34 2.52
N ALA A 4 -5.41 -6.70 2.01
CA ALA A 4 -4.85 -7.01 0.69
C ALA A 4 -3.37 -7.34 0.84
N LEU A 5 -2.90 -8.30 0.07
CA LEU A 5 -1.49 -8.72 0.03
C LEU A 5 -0.94 -8.54 -1.39
N SER A 6 0.25 -7.98 -1.49
CA SER A 6 1.05 -7.90 -2.71
C SER A 6 2.28 -8.75 -2.49
N ILE A 7 2.47 -9.76 -3.34
CA ILE A 7 3.57 -10.73 -3.25
C ILE A 7 4.07 -10.97 -4.68
N SER A 8 5.35 -10.72 -4.92
CA SER A 8 5.94 -10.90 -6.25
C SER A 8 5.98 -12.38 -6.67
N GLY A 9 5.98 -12.63 -7.98
CA GLY A 9 6.06 -13.98 -8.52
C GLY A 9 7.33 -14.71 -8.09
N VAL A 10 8.46 -13.98 -8.07
CA VAL A 10 9.73 -14.54 -7.58
C VAL A 10 9.64 -14.92 -6.10
N ALA A 11 9.01 -14.10 -5.26
CA ALA A 11 8.82 -14.45 -3.84
C ALA A 11 7.92 -15.68 -3.69
N LEU A 12 6.85 -15.79 -4.48
CA LEU A 12 6.00 -16.98 -4.48
C LEU A 12 6.75 -18.24 -4.91
N GLU A 13 7.58 -18.17 -5.97
CA GLU A 13 8.42 -19.30 -6.39
C GLU A 13 9.39 -19.74 -5.29
N GLN A 14 9.99 -18.79 -4.57
CA GLN A 14 10.87 -19.09 -3.44
C GLN A 14 10.10 -19.72 -2.28
N LEU A 15 8.89 -19.22 -1.97
CA LEU A 15 8.05 -19.79 -0.93
C LEU A 15 7.59 -21.22 -1.27
N GLU A 16 7.25 -21.49 -2.53
CA GLU A 16 6.90 -22.84 -3.00
C GLU A 16 8.04 -23.85 -2.72
N ILE A 17 9.29 -23.42 -2.86
CA ILE A 17 10.47 -24.29 -2.70
C ILE A 17 10.90 -24.38 -1.23
N HIS A 18 10.98 -23.24 -0.54
CA HIS A 18 11.67 -23.15 0.76
C HIS A 18 10.72 -23.09 1.96
N ALA A 19 9.47 -22.72 1.74
CA ALA A 19 8.47 -22.55 2.81
C ALA A 19 7.06 -22.91 2.35
N PRO A 20 6.79 -24.14 1.84
CA PRO A 20 5.48 -24.50 1.29
C PRO A 20 4.33 -24.32 2.30
N ALA A 21 4.59 -24.48 3.60
CA ALA A 21 3.58 -24.21 4.62
C ALA A 21 3.05 -22.75 4.60
N VAL A 22 3.84 -21.78 4.14
CA VAL A 22 3.37 -20.40 3.95
C VAL A 22 2.41 -20.32 2.78
N ILE A 23 2.66 -21.07 1.70
CA ILE A 23 1.74 -21.16 0.55
C ILE A 23 0.39 -21.74 1.01
N ASP A 24 0.39 -22.79 1.84
CA ASP A 24 -0.84 -23.35 2.40
C ASP A 24 -1.63 -22.31 3.23
N LEU A 25 -0.92 -21.48 4.01
CA LEU A 25 -1.56 -20.38 4.75
C LEU A 25 -2.13 -19.31 3.82
N LEU A 26 -1.46 -18.98 2.72
CA LEU A 26 -1.98 -18.04 1.73
C LEU A 26 -3.25 -18.58 1.05
N HIS A 27 -3.32 -19.88 0.75
CA HIS A 27 -4.54 -20.52 0.26
C HIS A 27 -5.67 -20.44 1.28
N GLN A 28 -5.40 -20.76 2.56
CA GLN A 28 -6.39 -20.63 3.62
C GLN A 28 -6.90 -19.19 3.74
N LEU A 29 -6.03 -18.18 3.67
CA LEU A 29 -6.42 -16.76 3.65
C LEU A 29 -7.31 -16.43 2.45
N ASN A 30 -6.95 -16.93 1.24
CA ASN A 30 -7.78 -16.74 0.04
C ASN A 30 -9.19 -17.31 0.24
N ASP A 31 -9.29 -18.49 0.84
CA ASP A 31 -10.56 -19.21 1.04
C ASP A 31 -11.48 -18.52 2.04
N THR A 32 -10.94 -17.70 2.95
CA THR A 32 -11.76 -16.88 3.86
C THR A 32 -12.58 -15.83 3.12
N GLY A 33 -12.20 -15.45 1.89
CA GLY A 33 -12.78 -14.33 1.16
C GLY A 33 -12.49 -12.94 1.78
N CYS A 34 -11.67 -12.89 2.83
CA CYS A 34 -11.29 -11.65 3.51
C CYS A 34 -9.92 -11.11 3.07
N CYS A 35 -9.20 -11.84 2.22
CA CYS A 35 -7.92 -11.43 1.66
C CYS A 35 -8.04 -11.21 0.15
N GLU A 36 -7.55 -10.06 -0.33
CA GLU A 36 -7.38 -9.78 -1.74
C GLU A 36 -5.90 -9.86 -2.11
N PHE A 37 -5.56 -10.63 -3.14
CA PHE A 37 -4.23 -10.64 -3.70
C PHE A 37 -4.13 -9.63 -4.84
N LEU A 38 -3.15 -8.72 -4.73
CA LEU A 38 -2.90 -7.67 -5.72
C LEU A 38 -1.95 -8.18 -6.81
N CYS A 39 -1.95 -7.50 -7.95
CA CYS A 39 -0.94 -7.68 -8.98
C CYS A 39 0.20 -6.68 -8.78
N GLU A 40 1.42 -7.10 -9.10
CA GLU A 40 2.62 -6.26 -9.13
C GLU A 40 3.56 -6.75 -10.25
N PRO A 41 4.70 -6.09 -10.55
CA PRO A 41 5.70 -6.66 -11.45
C PRO A 41 6.24 -7.98 -10.89
N TYR A 42 6.37 -9.00 -11.75
CA TYR A 42 6.71 -10.38 -11.34
C TYR A 42 7.99 -10.48 -10.52
N SER A 43 9.03 -9.76 -10.95
CA SER A 43 10.34 -9.73 -10.28
C SER A 43 10.46 -8.64 -9.21
N HIS A 44 9.41 -7.84 -8.99
CA HIS A 44 9.45 -6.64 -8.13
C HIS A 44 10.50 -5.63 -8.59
N GLY A 45 10.80 -5.60 -9.89
CA GLY A 45 11.81 -4.73 -10.50
C GLY A 45 11.29 -3.33 -10.87
N LEU A 46 12.14 -2.58 -11.55
CA LEU A 46 11.86 -1.21 -12.01
C LEU A 46 11.50 -1.15 -13.51
N SER A 47 10.96 -2.22 -14.06
CA SER A 47 10.61 -2.32 -15.48
C SER A 47 9.67 -1.20 -15.95
N SER A 48 8.79 -0.72 -15.08
CA SER A 48 7.88 0.40 -15.38
C SER A 48 8.58 1.73 -15.72
N LEU A 49 9.85 1.88 -15.35
CA LEU A 49 10.67 3.07 -15.68
C LEU A 49 11.61 2.83 -16.84
N ALA A 50 11.85 1.58 -17.23
CA ALA A 50 12.89 1.20 -18.15
C ALA A 50 12.35 0.84 -19.55
N ASN A 51 11.30 0.03 -19.61
CA ASN A 51 10.77 -0.51 -20.86
C ASN A 51 9.33 -0.97 -20.72
N GLU A 52 8.44 -0.42 -21.54
CA GLU A 52 7.00 -0.73 -21.50
C GLU A 52 6.69 -2.20 -21.80
N ASP A 53 7.35 -2.79 -22.82
CA ASP A 53 7.08 -4.18 -23.20
C ASP A 53 7.50 -5.16 -22.08
N CYS A 54 8.68 -4.93 -21.49
CA CYS A 54 9.14 -5.69 -20.33
C CYS A 54 8.19 -5.54 -19.14
N PHE A 55 7.73 -4.32 -18.87
CA PHE A 55 6.77 -4.06 -17.79
C PHE A 55 5.46 -4.82 -18.02
N ARG A 56 4.92 -4.78 -19.24
CA ARG A 56 3.71 -5.51 -19.60
C ARG A 56 3.89 -7.03 -19.45
N GLU A 57 5.00 -7.57 -19.92
CA GLU A 57 5.31 -9.01 -19.79
C GLU A 57 5.34 -9.43 -18.30
N GLU A 58 6.04 -8.69 -17.46
CA GLU A 58 6.12 -8.94 -16.02
C GLU A 58 4.75 -8.90 -15.34
N VAL A 59 3.94 -7.89 -15.67
CA VAL A 59 2.60 -7.75 -15.08
C VAL A 59 1.66 -8.86 -15.54
N LEU A 60 1.69 -9.22 -16.82
CA LEU A 60 0.86 -10.31 -17.35
C LEU A 60 1.26 -11.65 -16.76
N ARG A 61 2.57 -11.94 -16.66
CA ARG A 61 3.10 -13.14 -16.02
C ARG A 61 2.65 -13.24 -14.56
N GLN A 62 2.73 -12.15 -13.83
CA GLN A 62 2.26 -12.08 -12.43
C GLN A 62 0.76 -12.36 -12.32
N ARG A 63 -0.05 -11.72 -13.18
CA ARG A 63 -1.50 -11.91 -13.20
C ARG A 63 -1.86 -13.38 -13.44
N ASP A 64 -1.17 -14.04 -14.37
CA ASP A 64 -1.40 -15.44 -14.67
C ASP A 64 -0.98 -16.34 -13.48
N LYS A 65 0.15 -16.06 -12.83
CA LYS A 65 0.59 -16.77 -11.62
C LYS A 65 -0.45 -16.64 -10.51
N MET A 66 -0.96 -15.43 -10.25
CA MET A 66 -1.99 -15.18 -9.24
C MET A 66 -3.29 -15.94 -9.54
N LYS A 67 -3.72 -15.91 -10.80
CA LYS A 67 -4.91 -16.64 -11.25
C LYS A 67 -4.73 -18.15 -11.10
N GLN A 68 -3.56 -18.68 -11.44
CA GLN A 68 -3.24 -20.10 -11.29
C GLN A 68 -3.24 -20.52 -9.82
N MET A 69 -2.62 -19.73 -8.94
CA MET A 69 -2.49 -20.09 -7.52
C MET A 69 -3.79 -19.88 -6.73
N PHE A 70 -4.47 -18.76 -6.93
CA PHE A 70 -5.58 -18.34 -6.07
C PHE A 70 -6.95 -18.41 -6.76
N GLY A 71 -7.00 -18.82 -8.03
CA GLY A 71 -8.25 -18.96 -8.78
C GLY A 71 -8.94 -17.66 -9.16
N LYS A 72 -8.34 -16.50 -8.84
CA LYS A 72 -8.91 -15.17 -9.06
C LYS A 72 -7.94 -14.30 -9.85
N GLU A 73 -8.46 -13.54 -10.78
CA GLU A 73 -7.69 -12.55 -11.52
C GLU A 73 -7.63 -11.24 -10.72
N PRO A 74 -6.43 -10.72 -10.39
CA PRO A 74 -6.28 -9.45 -9.69
C PRO A 74 -6.88 -8.28 -10.48
N LYS A 75 -7.62 -7.41 -9.80
CA LYS A 75 -8.24 -6.21 -10.40
C LYS A 75 -7.52 -4.92 -10.02
N VAL A 76 -6.70 -4.97 -8.99
CA VAL A 76 -5.95 -3.83 -8.47
C VAL A 76 -4.46 -4.12 -8.57
N PHE A 77 -3.73 -3.10 -8.98
CA PHE A 77 -2.29 -3.15 -9.20
C PHE A 77 -1.53 -2.33 -8.16
N ARG A 78 -0.36 -2.80 -7.77
CA ARG A 78 0.60 -2.09 -6.95
C ARG A 78 1.97 -2.16 -7.61
N ASN A 79 2.56 -1.02 -7.96
CA ASN A 79 3.90 -1.02 -8.56
C ASN A 79 5.01 -1.17 -7.51
N SER A 80 6.17 -1.63 -7.93
CA SER A 80 7.38 -1.66 -7.09
C SER A 80 7.62 -0.28 -6.49
N SER A 81 7.95 -0.23 -5.20
CA SER A 81 8.20 1.02 -4.44
C SER A 81 7.09 2.08 -4.58
N LEU A 82 5.84 1.66 -4.86
CA LEU A 82 4.69 2.55 -5.13
C LEU A 82 4.95 3.57 -6.25
N ILE A 83 5.85 3.25 -7.19
CA ILE A 83 6.17 4.13 -8.31
C ILE A 83 4.93 4.37 -9.17
N TYR A 84 4.64 5.63 -9.40
CA TYR A 84 3.49 6.07 -10.19
C TYR A 84 3.82 7.33 -11.01
N SER A 85 3.32 7.36 -12.23
CA SER A 85 3.08 8.55 -13.06
C SER A 85 1.81 8.31 -13.87
N ASP A 86 1.27 9.36 -14.49
CA ASP A 86 0.09 9.22 -15.35
C ASP A 86 0.34 8.29 -16.54
N GLU A 87 1.56 8.27 -17.07
CA GLU A 87 1.98 7.35 -18.12
C GLU A 87 1.92 5.89 -17.64
N ILE A 88 2.50 5.60 -16.46
CA ILE A 88 2.41 4.26 -15.85
C ILE A 88 0.96 3.89 -15.57
N GLY A 89 0.17 4.83 -15.06
CA GLY A 89 -1.27 4.64 -14.86
C GLY A 89 -2.00 4.30 -16.17
N GLY A 90 -1.66 4.95 -17.27
CA GLY A 90 -2.19 4.65 -18.61
C GLY A 90 -1.86 3.22 -19.05
N MET A 91 -0.60 2.79 -18.88
CA MET A 91 -0.16 1.42 -19.16
C MET A 91 -0.94 0.40 -18.32
N VAL A 92 -1.07 0.62 -17.03
CA VAL A 92 -1.80 -0.27 -16.09
C VAL A 92 -3.29 -0.35 -16.47
N ALA A 93 -3.91 0.77 -16.80
CA ALA A 93 -5.30 0.82 -17.27
C ALA A 93 -5.50 0.02 -18.56
N SER A 94 -4.57 0.14 -19.52
CA SER A 94 -4.62 -0.59 -20.79
C SER A 94 -4.55 -2.11 -20.63
N MET A 95 -3.95 -2.59 -19.53
CA MET A 95 -3.92 -4.00 -19.15
C MET A 95 -5.21 -4.48 -18.43
N GLY A 96 -6.19 -3.60 -18.24
CA GLY A 96 -7.52 -3.93 -17.73
C GLY A 96 -7.71 -3.78 -16.22
N PHE A 97 -6.71 -3.30 -15.48
CA PHE A 97 -6.85 -3.03 -14.05
C PHE A 97 -7.85 -1.91 -13.77
N LYS A 98 -8.53 -1.99 -12.63
CA LYS A 98 -9.57 -1.04 -12.19
C LYS A 98 -9.07 -0.06 -11.15
N GLY A 99 -8.01 -0.43 -10.46
CA GLY A 99 -7.38 0.41 -9.45
C GLY A 99 -5.88 0.20 -9.37
N MET A 100 -5.20 1.22 -8.83
CA MET A 100 -3.77 1.18 -8.56
C MET A 100 -3.50 1.81 -7.19
N LEU A 101 -2.63 1.17 -6.43
CA LEU A 101 -2.13 1.70 -5.18
C LEU A 101 -0.89 2.56 -5.45
N THR A 102 -0.85 3.76 -4.87
CA THR A 102 0.28 4.68 -5.00
C THR A 102 0.50 5.48 -3.73
N GLU A 103 1.56 6.24 -3.69
CA GLU A 103 1.89 7.09 -2.55
C GLU A 103 1.01 8.34 -2.50
N GLY A 104 0.70 8.79 -1.28
CA GLY A 104 0.00 10.06 -1.03
C GLY A 104 0.96 11.24 -0.88
N ALA A 105 1.85 11.42 -1.86
CA ALA A 105 2.93 12.40 -1.78
C ALA A 105 2.40 13.84 -1.67
N LYS A 106 2.83 14.56 -0.63
CA LYS A 106 2.34 15.93 -0.32
C LYS A 106 2.53 16.93 -1.45
N HIS A 107 3.65 16.87 -2.16
CA HIS A 107 3.94 17.81 -3.25
C HIS A 107 2.99 17.63 -4.45
N ILE A 108 2.42 16.42 -4.63
CA ILE A 108 1.41 16.14 -5.65
C ILE A 108 0.01 16.50 -5.14
N LEU A 109 -0.29 16.14 -3.90
CA LEU A 109 -1.60 16.41 -3.31
C LEU A 109 -1.83 17.91 -3.05
N GLY A 110 -0.78 18.66 -2.69
CA GLY A 110 -0.90 20.03 -2.27
C GLY A 110 -1.80 20.12 -1.03
N TRP A 111 -2.98 20.73 -1.18
CA TRP A 111 -3.99 20.85 -0.12
C TRP A 111 -5.01 19.69 -0.07
N LYS A 112 -4.96 18.78 -1.05
CA LYS A 112 -5.88 17.63 -1.11
C LYS A 112 -5.54 16.60 -0.05
N SER A 113 -6.56 15.89 0.46
CA SER A 113 -6.38 14.77 1.39
C SER A 113 -6.11 13.46 0.62
N PRO A 114 -5.25 12.55 1.13
CA PRO A 114 -5.08 11.22 0.58
C PRO A 114 -6.28 10.29 0.84
N HIS A 115 -7.26 10.72 1.63
CA HIS A 115 -8.38 9.91 2.11
C HIS A 115 -9.58 9.90 1.16
N TYR A 116 -9.35 10.20 -0.11
CA TYR A 116 -10.34 10.10 -1.17
C TYR A 116 -9.85 9.16 -2.27
N VAL A 117 -10.81 8.64 -3.04
CA VAL A 117 -10.50 7.93 -4.27
C VAL A 117 -10.25 8.94 -5.39
N TYR A 118 -9.11 8.86 -6.03
CA TYR A 118 -8.76 9.68 -7.21
C TYR A 118 -8.84 8.82 -8.48
N HIS A 119 -8.58 9.40 -9.63
CA HIS A 119 -8.38 8.67 -10.88
C HIS A 119 -7.16 9.19 -11.64
N CYS A 120 -6.59 8.33 -12.45
CA CYS A 120 -5.47 8.66 -13.32
C CYS A 120 -5.89 9.71 -14.35
N ASN A 121 -5.09 10.76 -14.55
CA ASN A 121 -5.39 11.82 -15.51
C ASN A 121 -5.47 11.28 -16.95
N GLN A 122 -4.53 10.44 -17.37
CA GLN A 122 -4.52 9.85 -18.72
C GLN A 122 -5.55 8.72 -18.91
N ALA A 123 -6.01 8.08 -17.84
CA ALA A 123 -6.93 6.96 -17.88
C ALA A 123 -7.97 7.06 -16.76
N PRO A 124 -9.05 7.85 -16.93
CA PRO A 124 -10.05 8.08 -15.87
C PRO A 124 -10.78 6.82 -15.38
N SER A 125 -10.69 5.71 -16.10
CA SER A 125 -11.22 4.41 -15.67
C SER A 125 -10.39 3.74 -14.58
N LEU A 126 -9.10 4.13 -14.42
CA LEU A 126 -8.22 3.64 -13.38
C LEU A 126 -8.35 4.51 -12.13
N LYS A 127 -8.84 3.93 -11.06
CA LYS A 127 -8.92 4.59 -9.76
C LYS A 127 -7.61 4.46 -8.98
N LEU A 128 -7.26 5.51 -8.26
CA LEU A 128 -6.05 5.59 -7.47
C LEU A 128 -6.40 5.59 -5.98
N LEU A 129 -5.76 4.70 -5.24
CA LEU A 129 -5.85 4.61 -3.79
C LEU A 129 -4.51 5.08 -3.21
N LEU A 130 -4.54 6.17 -2.49
CA LEU A 130 -3.35 6.85 -2.00
C LEU A 130 -3.00 6.39 -0.59
N ARG A 131 -1.75 6.05 -0.36
CA ARG A 131 -1.25 5.70 0.97
C ARG A 131 -1.33 6.91 1.90
N ASP A 132 -1.89 6.74 3.09
CA ASP A 132 -1.58 7.65 4.19
C ASP A 132 -0.20 7.27 4.76
N PHE A 133 0.82 8.04 4.37
CA PHE A 133 2.19 7.74 4.79
C PHE A 133 2.37 7.92 6.30
N LYS A 134 1.74 8.92 6.91
CA LYS A 134 1.89 9.21 8.33
C LYS A 134 1.34 8.07 9.18
N LEU A 135 0.09 7.71 8.98
CA LEU A 135 -0.55 6.60 9.70
C LEU A 135 0.14 5.26 9.42
N SER A 136 0.58 5.04 8.18
CA SER A 136 1.31 3.82 7.82
C SER A 136 2.68 3.75 8.50
N ASP A 137 3.43 4.85 8.51
CA ASP A 137 4.76 4.93 9.11
C ASP A 137 4.73 4.91 10.64
N ASP A 138 3.65 5.36 11.25
CA ASP A 138 3.45 5.26 12.70
C ASP A 138 3.44 3.79 13.16
N ILE A 139 2.89 2.88 12.33
CA ILE A 139 2.95 1.44 12.60
C ILE A 139 4.29 0.84 12.14
N SER A 140 4.69 1.12 10.89
CA SER A 140 5.81 0.40 10.27
C SER A 140 7.19 0.86 10.74
N LEU A 141 7.35 2.13 11.13
CA LEU A 141 8.64 2.71 11.47
C LEU A 141 8.75 3.19 12.91
N ARG A 142 7.68 3.74 13.51
CA ARG A 142 7.73 4.43 14.80
C ARG A 142 7.23 3.58 15.97
N PHE A 143 6.52 2.49 15.70
CA PHE A 143 5.79 1.71 16.71
C PHE A 143 6.59 1.34 17.96
N SER A 144 7.85 0.90 17.78
CA SER A 144 8.73 0.51 18.88
C SER A 144 9.70 1.60 19.33
N ASN A 145 9.63 2.81 18.75
CA ASN A 145 10.51 3.92 19.10
C ASN A 145 10.05 4.61 20.39
N SER A 146 10.76 4.37 21.49
CA SER A 146 10.46 4.98 22.80
C SER A 146 10.64 6.50 22.85
N ASP A 147 11.40 7.08 21.93
CA ASP A 147 11.63 8.52 21.84
C ASP A 147 10.53 9.24 21.04
N TRP A 148 9.63 8.47 20.42
CA TRP A 148 8.51 9.04 19.71
C TRP A 148 7.45 9.57 20.71
N ALA A 149 7.00 10.80 20.51
CA ALA A 149 6.08 11.47 21.43
C ALA A 149 4.75 10.72 21.67
N GLU A 150 4.33 9.90 20.70
CA GLU A 150 3.10 9.12 20.78
C GLU A 150 3.31 7.68 21.30
N TYR A 151 4.56 7.32 21.65
CA TYR A 151 4.85 6.03 22.26
C TYR A 151 4.32 5.91 23.69
N PRO A 152 3.75 4.76 24.10
CA PRO A 152 3.43 3.59 23.30
C PRO A 152 2.15 3.77 22.47
N LEU A 153 2.13 3.18 21.27
CA LEU A 153 0.95 3.19 20.42
C LEU A 153 0.06 1.98 20.73
N PHE A 154 -1.18 2.25 21.16
CA PHE A 154 -2.22 1.25 21.36
C PHE A 154 -3.26 1.32 20.24
N ALA A 155 -3.98 0.20 20.01
CA ALA A 155 -4.96 0.10 18.92
C ALA A 155 -6.12 1.07 19.09
N ASP A 156 -6.61 1.30 20.31
CA ASP A 156 -7.66 2.28 20.62
C ASP A 156 -7.20 3.71 20.35
N LYS A 157 -5.98 4.07 20.75
CA LYS A 157 -5.37 5.37 20.45
C LYS A 157 -5.28 5.59 18.94
N TYR A 158 -4.78 4.61 18.19
CA TYR A 158 -4.65 4.69 16.74
C TYR A 158 -6.01 4.84 16.04
N ILE A 159 -7.00 4.07 16.47
CA ILE A 159 -8.36 4.16 15.93
C ILE A 159 -9.03 5.49 16.30
N ASN A 160 -8.75 6.06 17.48
CA ASN A 160 -9.26 7.38 17.83
C ASN A 160 -8.68 8.47 16.91
N TRP A 161 -7.44 8.37 16.44
CA TRP A 161 -6.91 9.30 15.43
C TRP A 161 -7.66 9.20 14.11
N ILE A 162 -7.98 7.98 13.68
CA ILE A 162 -8.76 7.75 12.46
C ILE A 162 -10.21 8.27 12.62
N ASP A 163 -10.84 8.03 13.76
CA ASP A 163 -12.20 8.46 14.08
C ASP A 163 -12.32 10.01 14.16
N ALA A 164 -11.22 10.69 14.49
CA ALA A 164 -11.15 12.16 14.56
C ALA A 164 -10.96 12.84 13.19
N LEU A 165 -10.75 12.09 12.12
CA LEU A 165 -10.65 12.63 10.76
C LEU A 165 -12.02 13.16 10.28
N PRO A 166 -12.04 14.09 9.30
CA PRO A 166 -13.28 14.63 8.75
C PRO A 166 -14.23 13.52 8.27
N GLN A 167 -15.51 13.62 8.62
CA GLN A 167 -16.52 12.60 8.32
C GLN A 167 -16.80 12.46 6.81
N GLU A 168 -16.49 13.45 6.00
CA GLU A 168 -16.61 13.45 4.56
C GLU A 168 -15.51 12.65 3.86
N GLU A 169 -14.42 12.30 4.55
CA GLU A 169 -13.35 11.48 4.01
C GLU A 169 -13.80 10.05 3.81
N GLN A 170 -13.49 9.50 2.62
CA GLN A 170 -14.11 8.26 2.14
C GLN A 170 -13.37 7.00 2.56
N VAL A 171 -12.04 7.05 2.57
CA VAL A 171 -11.19 5.88 2.73
C VAL A 171 -9.81 6.26 3.27
N ILE A 172 -9.30 5.44 4.17
CA ILE A 172 -7.93 5.57 4.68
C ILE A 172 -7.17 4.32 4.26
N ASN A 173 -6.08 4.53 3.54
CA ASN A 173 -5.27 3.44 3.02
C ASN A 173 -3.97 3.32 3.82
N ILE A 174 -3.86 2.23 4.57
CA ILE A 174 -2.66 1.88 5.36
C ILE A 174 -1.86 0.84 4.58
N PHE A 175 -0.69 1.23 4.09
CA PHE A 175 0.21 0.36 3.35
C PHE A 175 1.52 0.20 4.11
N MET A 176 1.94 -1.04 4.34
CA MET A 176 3.20 -1.35 4.98
C MET A 176 3.78 -2.64 4.41
N GLU A 177 5.07 -2.82 4.58
CA GLU A 177 5.71 -4.08 4.31
C GLU A 177 5.38 -5.10 5.41
N LEU A 178 5.24 -6.36 5.05
CA LEU A 178 4.99 -7.43 6.03
C LEU A 178 6.14 -7.58 7.03
N SER A 179 7.35 -7.22 6.62
CA SER A 179 8.54 -7.15 7.49
C SER A 179 8.37 -6.24 8.71
N ALA A 180 7.45 -5.27 8.65
CA ALA A 180 7.09 -4.45 9.82
C ALA A 180 6.59 -5.31 11.00
N LEU A 181 5.98 -6.48 10.71
CA LEU A 181 5.39 -7.34 11.74
C LEU A 181 6.38 -8.41 12.22
N GLY A 182 7.28 -8.04 13.09
CA GLY A 182 8.21 -8.95 13.75
C GLY A 182 9.69 -8.82 13.35
N MET A 183 10.00 -8.07 12.27
CA MET A 183 11.38 -7.83 11.83
C MET A 183 11.77 -6.36 12.05
N ALA A 184 11.12 -5.40 11.39
CA ALA A 184 11.36 -3.98 11.61
C ALA A 184 10.82 -3.53 12.99
N GLN A 185 9.64 -4.00 13.37
CA GLN A 185 9.11 -3.88 14.72
C GLN A 185 9.25 -5.24 15.41
N PRO A 186 10.14 -5.38 16.43
CA PRO A 186 10.37 -6.67 17.06
C PRO A 186 9.12 -7.19 17.76
N LEU A 187 8.98 -8.52 17.88
CA LEU A 187 7.84 -9.15 18.56
C LEU A 187 7.67 -8.67 20.00
N SER A 188 8.77 -8.33 20.68
CA SER A 188 8.78 -7.77 22.04
C SER A 188 8.10 -6.39 22.15
N SER A 189 7.86 -5.70 21.02
CA SER A 189 7.10 -4.45 20.98
C SER A 189 5.59 -4.64 21.12
N ASN A 190 5.10 -5.88 21.14
CA ASN A 190 3.68 -6.23 21.10
C ASN A 190 2.94 -5.80 19.83
N ILE A 191 3.65 -5.64 18.70
CA ILE A 191 3.05 -5.26 17.42
C ILE A 191 1.94 -6.23 16.97
N LEU A 192 2.09 -7.53 17.25
CA LEU A 192 1.08 -8.52 16.91
C LEU A 192 -0.18 -8.37 17.75
N GLU A 193 -0.05 -8.03 19.03
CA GLU A 193 -1.21 -7.78 19.91
C GLU A 193 -1.95 -6.51 19.50
N PHE A 194 -1.20 -5.47 19.08
CA PHE A 194 -1.78 -4.27 18.47
C PHE A 194 -2.60 -4.66 17.23
N MET A 195 -2.04 -5.45 16.30
CA MET A 195 -2.73 -5.87 15.08
C MET A 195 -3.97 -6.73 15.35
N LYS A 196 -3.95 -7.55 16.41
CA LYS A 196 -5.12 -8.35 16.83
C LYS A 196 -6.23 -7.49 17.44
N ALA A 197 -5.88 -6.45 18.20
CA ALA A 197 -6.84 -5.56 18.84
C ALA A 197 -7.46 -4.54 17.85
N LEU A 198 -6.75 -4.20 16.78
CA LEU A 198 -7.14 -3.16 15.83
C LEU A 198 -8.57 -3.36 15.25
N PRO A 199 -8.97 -4.55 14.78
CA PRO A 199 -10.30 -4.78 14.24
C PRO A 199 -11.45 -4.54 15.24
N GLU A 200 -11.27 -4.93 16.49
CA GLU A 200 -12.29 -4.74 17.53
C GLU A 200 -12.44 -3.26 17.89
N CYS A 201 -11.32 -2.54 18.02
CA CYS A 201 -11.34 -1.10 18.27
C CYS A 201 -12.01 -0.34 17.10
N ALA A 202 -11.70 -0.71 15.85
CA ALA A 202 -12.31 -0.14 14.66
C ALA A 202 -13.84 -0.40 14.62
N LYS A 203 -14.25 -1.64 14.89
CA LYS A 203 -15.67 -2.02 14.94
C LYS A 203 -16.45 -1.21 15.98
N ALA A 204 -15.86 -0.97 17.14
CA ALA A 204 -16.48 -0.15 18.20
C ALA A 204 -16.75 1.30 17.75
N LYS A 205 -16.02 1.80 16.77
CA LYS A 205 -16.18 3.14 16.17
C LYS A 205 -16.98 3.13 14.85
N GLY A 206 -17.50 1.98 14.43
CA GLY A 206 -18.21 1.86 13.16
C GLY A 206 -17.30 1.88 11.92
N ILE A 207 -15.98 1.81 12.11
CA ILE A 207 -15.01 1.77 11.02
C ILE A 207 -14.98 0.36 10.45
N THR A 208 -15.04 0.24 9.12
CA THR A 208 -15.06 -1.04 8.41
C THR A 208 -13.82 -1.23 7.56
N PHE A 209 -13.32 -2.45 7.50
CA PHE A 209 -12.22 -2.84 6.61
C PHE A 209 -12.77 -3.31 5.26
N SER A 210 -12.18 -2.84 4.18
CA SER A 210 -12.57 -3.19 2.82
C SER A 210 -11.34 -3.59 2.00
N THR A 211 -11.55 -4.41 0.98
CA THR A 211 -10.49 -4.70 0.02
C THR A 211 -10.39 -3.59 -1.03
N PRO A 212 -9.21 -3.40 -1.66
CA PRO A 212 -9.04 -2.42 -2.73
C PRO A 212 -10.04 -2.57 -3.87
N THR A 213 -10.36 -3.80 -4.30
CA THR A 213 -11.39 -4.04 -5.33
C THR A 213 -12.78 -3.56 -4.88
N GLU A 214 -13.15 -3.77 -3.62
CA GLU A 214 -14.43 -3.25 -3.10
C GLU A 214 -14.47 -1.74 -3.15
N ILE A 215 -13.39 -1.07 -2.72
CA ILE A 215 -13.29 0.39 -2.73
C ILE A 215 -13.41 0.95 -4.15
N VAL A 216 -12.58 0.46 -5.09
CA VAL A 216 -12.59 0.96 -6.47
C VAL A 216 -13.90 0.63 -7.21
N THR A 217 -14.66 -0.35 -6.74
CA THR A 217 -15.96 -0.69 -7.31
C THR A 217 -17.08 0.18 -6.74
N LYS A 218 -17.09 0.41 -5.42
CA LYS A 218 -18.18 1.07 -4.70
C LYS A 218 -18.07 2.60 -4.70
N LEU A 219 -16.85 3.14 -4.51
CA LEU A 219 -16.64 4.57 -4.37
C LEU A 219 -16.36 5.22 -5.73
N LYS A 220 -16.89 6.42 -5.92
CA LYS A 220 -16.57 7.27 -7.07
C LYS A 220 -15.32 8.07 -6.78
N SER A 221 -14.50 8.30 -7.80
CA SER A 221 -13.36 9.23 -7.69
C SER A 221 -13.85 10.66 -7.56
N VAL A 222 -13.21 11.43 -6.69
CA VAL A 222 -13.56 12.85 -6.46
C VAL A 222 -12.94 13.78 -7.49
N SER A 223 -11.74 13.47 -7.96
CA SER A 223 -11.03 14.25 -8.98
C SER A 223 -9.89 13.43 -9.60
N GLN A 224 -9.29 13.97 -10.64
CA GLN A 224 -8.05 13.46 -11.18
C GLN A 224 -6.86 13.80 -10.28
N LEU A 225 -5.85 12.94 -10.33
CA LEU A 225 -4.51 13.21 -9.84
C LEU A 225 -3.63 13.45 -11.07
N ASP A 226 -2.85 14.53 -11.05
CA ASP A 226 -1.95 14.92 -12.16
C ASP A 226 -0.51 14.68 -11.72
N VAL A 227 0.12 13.67 -12.30
CA VAL A 227 1.48 13.24 -11.96
C VAL A 227 2.28 13.03 -13.23
N ALA A 228 2.86 14.13 -13.72
CA ALA A 228 3.60 14.16 -14.98
C ALA A 228 4.92 13.36 -14.94
N TYR A 229 5.56 13.28 -13.77
CA TYR A 229 6.84 12.59 -13.58
C TYR A 229 6.70 11.48 -12.54
N PRO A 230 7.44 10.36 -12.67
CA PRO A 230 7.37 9.28 -11.70
C PRO A 230 7.64 9.75 -10.28
N MET A 231 6.74 9.45 -9.37
CA MET A 231 6.90 9.58 -7.93
C MET A 231 6.94 8.21 -7.28
N SER A 232 7.45 8.13 -6.05
CA SER A 232 7.54 6.91 -5.26
C SER A 232 7.35 7.19 -3.77
N TRP A 233 7.41 6.16 -2.93
CA TRP A 233 7.38 6.33 -1.48
C TRP A 233 8.56 7.16 -0.92
N VAL A 234 9.64 7.37 -1.70
CA VAL A 234 10.79 8.18 -1.31
C VAL A 234 10.48 9.68 -1.36
N ASP A 235 9.47 10.10 -2.14
CA ASP A 235 9.09 11.51 -2.34
C ASP A 235 8.27 12.08 -1.18
N GLU A 236 8.33 11.44 -0.02
CA GLU A 236 7.63 11.85 1.19
C GLU A 236 8.46 12.80 2.07
N GLU A 237 7.77 13.40 3.03
CA GLU A 237 8.33 14.35 3.99
C GLU A 237 9.57 13.84 4.74
N ARG A 238 9.71 12.53 4.94
CA ARG A 238 10.88 11.94 5.58
C ARG A 238 12.16 12.04 4.74
N ALA A 239 12.05 12.08 3.42
CA ALA A 239 13.20 12.31 2.54
C ALA A 239 13.80 13.71 2.76
N VAL A 240 12.97 14.69 3.11
CA VAL A 240 13.40 16.04 3.49
C VAL A 240 14.11 16.05 4.85
N SER A 241 13.68 15.21 5.80
CA SER A 241 14.32 15.11 7.12
C SER A 241 15.75 14.58 7.05
N TYR A 242 16.06 13.72 6.09
CA TYR A 242 17.44 13.23 5.89
C TYR A 242 18.36 14.28 5.25
N THR A 243 17.85 15.20 4.46
CA THR A 243 18.66 16.28 3.88
C THR A 243 19.04 17.34 4.89
N HIS A 244 18.31 17.48 5.99
CA HIS A 244 18.68 18.38 7.11
C HIS A 244 19.72 17.78 8.07
N LEU A 245 20.06 16.51 7.93
CA LEU A 245 21.17 15.86 8.62
C LEU A 245 22.53 16.02 7.91
N THR A 246 22.59 16.73 6.80
CA THR A 246 23.86 17.14 6.23
C THR A 246 24.49 18.15 7.17
N LEU A 247 25.58 17.69 7.80
CA LEU A 247 26.49 18.35 8.72
C LEU A 247 26.60 19.85 8.53
N PRO A 248 26.61 20.64 9.61
CA PRO A 248 27.00 22.01 9.54
C PRO A 248 28.44 22.06 8.98
N THR A 249 28.57 22.49 7.75
CA THR A 249 29.87 22.84 7.19
C THR A 249 30.38 24.00 8.02
N LYS A 250 31.28 23.73 8.96
CA LYS A 250 32.11 24.76 9.58
C LYS A 250 32.81 25.48 8.43
N ARG A 251 32.40 26.70 8.17
CA ARG A 251 33.27 27.63 7.48
C ARG A 251 34.49 27.84 8.37
N ILE A 252 35.61 27.35 7.94
CA ILE A 252 36.89 27.76 8.42
C ILE A 252 37.25 29.07 7.73
#